data_0464ebad2114959b8699445e8bff790d
#
_entry.id   0464ebad2114959b8699445e8bff790d
#
_cell.length_a   1.000
_cell.length_b   1.000
_cell.length_c   1.000
_cell.angle_alpha   90.00
_cell.angle_beta   90.00
_cell.angle_gamma   90.00
#
_symmetry.space_group_name_H-M   'P 1'
#
loop_
_entity.id
_entity.type
_entity.pdbx_description
1 polymer ?
#
loop_
_entity_poly.entity_id
_entity_poly.type
_entity_poly.pdbx_seq_one_letter_code
_entity_poly.pdbx_strand_id
1 'polypeptide(L)'
;MKKMIKITLLAAVFGLVGLMNTETAKAAGAAETFKFYCAQCHGLEGKGKGPNVTKDFPVTPRDFSNAKEMSKLSDDYIRGIVMDGGPSQSKSPLMPPWGKTISEADVNGLIKHLRGICKCKGKAG
;
A
#
# COMPACT_ATOMS: atom_id res chain seq x y z
N MET A 1 -5.93 17.77 75.77
CA MET A 1 -6.00 18.49 74.46
C MET A 1 -5.44 17.61 73.41
N LYS A 2 -6.33 16.92 72.62
CA LYS A 2 -5.94 15.91 71.64
C LYS A 2 -5.85 16.58 70.32
N LYS A 3 -4.68 16.58 69.68
CA LYS A 3 -4.45 17.10 68.34
C LYS A 3 -5.00 16.09 67.35
N MET A 4 -6.08 16.46 66.68
CA MET A 4 -6.58 15.75 65.52
C MET A 4 -5.71 16.12 64.30
N ILE A 5 -4.84 15.20 63.92
CA ILE A 5 -4.08 15.32 62.68
C ILE A 5 -5.03 14.88 61.54
N LYS A 6 -5.38 15.82 60.70
CA LYS A 6 -6.17 15.59 59.50
C LYS A 6 -5.33 14.84 58.47
N ILE A 7 -5.67 13.60 58.25
CA ILE A 7 -5.18 12.80 57.13
C ILE A 7 -6.02 13.19 55.91
N THR A 8 -5.56 14.17 55.17
CA THR A 8 -6.16 14.57 53.89
C THR A 8 -5.03 14.80 52.90
N LEU A 9 -4.42 13.74 52.42
CA LEU A 9 -3.52 13.80 51.26
C LEU A 9 -3.13 12.38 50.83
N LEU A 10 -4.06 11.66 50.23
CA LEU A 10 -3.68 10.46 49.44
C LEU A 10 -4.77 10.07 48.43
N ALA A 11 -5.22 11.01 47.64
CA ALA A 11 -6.17 10.69 46.57
C ALA A 11 -5.81 11.37 45.23
N ALA A 12 -4.54 11.75 45.03
CA ALA A 12 -4.15 12.47 43.81
C ALA A 12 -3.05 11.77 43.00
N VAL A 13 -2.86 10.47 43.12
CA VAL A 13 -1.78 9.76 42.39
C VAL A 13 -2.28 8.63 41.48
N PHE A 14 -3.59 8.46 41.34
CA PHE A 14 -4.12 7.38 40.49
C PHE A 14 -4.75 7.85 39.17
N GLY A 15 -4.35 8.99 38.63
CA GLY A 15 -4.85 9.56 37.39
C GLY A 15 -3.88 9.52 36.20
N LEU A 16 -2.77 8.79 36.30
CA LEU A 16 -1.77 8.72 35.22
C LEU A 16 -1.72 7.31 34.60
N VAL A 17 -2.88 6.76 34.32
CA VAL A 17 -2.95 5.50 33.56
C VAL A 17 -3.12 5.83 32.09
N GLY A 18 -2.02 5.68 31.36
CA GLY A 18 -2.05 5.13 30.04
C GLY A 18 -2.70 6.00 28.96
N LEU A 19 -2.02 7.05 28.52
CA LEU A 19 -1.99 7.34 27.08
C LEU A 19 -1.31 6.12 26.43
N MET A 20 -2.10 5.08 26.17
CA MET A 20 -1.70 4.05 25.22
C MET A 20 -1.54 4.78 23.89
N ASN A 21 -0.30 5.08 23.55
CA ASN A 21 0.06 5.35 22.17
C ASN A 21 -0.31 4.08 21.39
N THR A 22 -1.50 4.08 20.81
CA THR A 22 -1.76 3.20 19.67
C THR A 22 -0.82 3.68 18.58
N GLU A 23 0.36 3.10 18.53
CA GLU A 23 1.17 3.13 17.33
C GLU A 23 0.31 2.46 16.27
N THR A 24 -0.42 3.28 15.50
CA THR A 24 -0.95 2.85 14.23
C THR A 24 0.26 2.37 13.45
N ALA A 25 0.33 1.04 13.23
CA ALA A 25 1.35 0.45 12.39
C ALA A 25 1.37 1.28 11.11
N LYS A 26 2.44 2.06 10.93
CA LYS A 26 2.58 2.93 9.76
C LYS A 26 2.64 2.00 8.58
N ALA A 27 1.59 1.98 7.75
CA ALA A 27 1.59 1.23 6.52
C ALA A 27 2.89 1.55 5.77
N ALA A 28 3.60 0.53 5.32
CA ALA A 28 4.81 0.73 4.54
C ALA A 28 4.46 1.73 3.44
N GLY A 29 5.27 2.76 3.24
CA GLY A 29 4.93 3.80 2.27
C GLY A 29 4.70 3.17 0.90
N ALA A 30 3.76 3.69 0.11
CA ALA A 30 3.37 3.10 -1.17
C ALA A 30 4.57 2.82 -2.10
N ALA A 31 5.59 3.67 -2.06
CA ALA A 31 6.83 3.48 -2.80
C ALA A 31 7.63 2.25 -2.29
N GLU A 32 7.66 2.02 -1.00
CA GLU A 32 8.32 0.85 -0.40
C GLU A 32 7.53 -0.43 -0.73
N THR A 33 6.22 -0.42 -0.64
CA THR A 33 5.36 -1.53 -1.05
C THR A 33 5.57 -1.86 -2.52
N PHE A 34 5.60 -0.85 -3.39
CA PHE A 34 5.88 -1.02 -4.81
C PHE A 34 7.28 -1.61 -5.05
N LYS A 35 8.30 -1.05 -4.43
CA LYS A 35 9.68 -1.50 -4.53
C LYS A 35 9.83 -2.96 -4.14
N PHE A 36 9.19 -3.37 -3.06
CA PHE A 36 9.34 -4.71 -2.50
C PHE A 36 8.57 -5.77 -3.29
N TYR A 37 7.30 -5.51 -3.62
CA TYR A 37 6.42 -6.53 -4.21
C TYR A 37 6.29 -6.42 -5.72
N CYS A 38 6.39 -5.23 -6.30
CA CYS A 38 6.01 -4.99 -7.70
C CYS A 38 7.21 -4.78 -8.61
N ALA A 39 8.26 -4.11 -8.11
CA ALA A 39 9.41 -3.71 -8.92
C ALA A 39 10.23 -4.88 -9.47
N GLN A 40 10.10 -6.08 -8.89
CA GLN A 40 10.78 -7.28 -9.37
C GLN A 40 10.42 -7.61 -10.83
N CYS A 41 9.18 -7.35 -11.22
CA CYS A 41 8.72 -7.51 -12.59
C CYS A 41 8.52 -6.17 -13.30
N HIS A 42 7.97 -5.18 -12.60
CA HIS A 42 7.62 -3.89 -13.21
C HIS A 42 8.79 -2.90 -13.28
N GLY A 43 9.92 -3.17 -12.59
CA GLY A 43 11.06 -2.26 -12.50
C GLY A 43 10.82 -1.11 -11.51
N LEU A 44 11.87 -0.55 -10.94
CA LEU A 44 11.79 0.56 -9.97
C LEU A 44 11.11 1.81 -10.55
N GLU A 45 11.30 2.04 -11.86
CA GLU A 45 10.69 3.15 -12.58
C GLU A 45 9.30 2.79 -13.16
N GLY A 46 8.83 1.56 -12.93
CA GLY A 46 7.54 1.08 -13.42
C GLY A 46 7.47 0.82 -14.93
N LYS A 47 8.61 0.70 -15.63
CA LYS A 47 8.67 0.54 -17.10
C LYS A 47 8.53 -0.91 -17.58
N GLY A 48 8.16 -1.85 -16.71
CA GLY A 48 8.00 -3.26 -17.08
C GLY A 48 9.34 -4.00 -17.31
N LYS A 49 10.44 -3.46 -16.80
CA LYS A 49 11.80 -3.99 -16.98
C LYS A 49 12.44 -4.32 -15.62
N GLY A 50 11.74 -5.07 -14.80
CA GLY A 50 12.27 -5.54 -13.53
C GLY A 50 13.28 -6.67 -13.68
N PRO A 51 14.06 -6.96 -12.63
CA PRO A 51 15.12 -7.98 -12.68
C PRO A 51 14.62 -9.41 -13.00
N ASN A 52 13.34 -9.71 -12.72
CA ASN A 52 12.75 -10.99 -13.06
C ASN A 52 12.33 -11.11 -14.54
N VAL A 53 12.37 -10.01 -15.31
CA VAL A 53 12.00 -9.99 -16.73
C VAL A 53 13.22 -10.29 -17.57
N THR A 54 13.41 -11.57 -17.91
CA THR A 54 14.47 -12.02 -18.80
C THR A 54 14.01 -11.97 -20.28
N LYS A 55 14.95 -12.25 -21.20
CA LYS A 55 14.62 -12.33 -22.64
C LYS A 55 13.56 -13.40 -22.97
N ASP A 56 13.48 -14.45 -22.14
CA ASP A 56 12.54 -15.56 -22.32
C ASP A 56 11.25 -15.39 -21.51
N PHE A 57 11.04 -14.21 -20.88
CA PHE A 57 9.85 -13.94 -20.10
C PHE A 57 8.63 -13.86 -21.03
N PRO A 58 7.59 -14.68 -20.82
CA PRO A 58 6.55 -14.91 -21.84
C PRO A 58 5.60 -13.74 -22.04
N VAL A 59 5.64 -12.73 -21.18
CA VAL A 59 4.79 -11.53 -21.25
C VAL A 59 5.58 -10.30 -20.85
N THR A 60 5.24 -9.16 -21.41
CA THR A 60 5.80 -7.87 -20.97
C THR A 60 4.94 -7.31 -19.83
N PRO A 61 5.47 -7.12 -18.62
CA PRO A 61 4.76 -6.41 -17.57
C PRO A 61 4.38 -5.01 -18.03
N ARG A 62 3.24 -4.52 -17.52
CA ARG A 62 2.75 -3.19 -17.90
C ARG A 62 3.78 -2.10 -17.58
N ASP A 63 3.98 -1.24 -18.58
CA ASP A 63 4.71 0.02 -18.41
C ASP A 63 3.79 1.07 -17.79
N PHE A 64 4.02 1.35 -16.52
CA PHE A 64 3.25 2.34 -15.76
C PHE A 64 3.64 3.78 -16.09
N SER A 65 4.74 4.02 -16.80
CA SER A 65 5.12 5.36 -17.25
C SER A 65 4.37 5.81 -18.50
N ASN A 66 3.69 4.88 -19.19
CA ASN A 66 2.90 5.19 -20.37
C ASN A 66 1.55 5.82 -19.99
N ALA A 67 1.51 7.16 -19.94
CA ALA A 67 0.32 7.91 -19.56
C ALA A 67 -0.90 7.58 -20.43
N LYS A 68 -0.74 7.40 -21.73
CA LYS A 68 -1.83 7.11 -22.68
C LYS A 68 -2.51 5.77 -22.34
N GLU A 69 -1.72 4.75 -22.04
CA GLU A 69 -2.27 3.44 -21.67
C GLU A 69 -2.82 3.41 -20.24
N MET A 70 -2.13 4.07 -19.32
CA MET A 70 -2.57 4.12 -17.92
C MET A 70 -3.84 4.93 -17.71
N SER A 71 -4.09 5.98 -18.51
CA SER A 71 -5.33 6.75 -18.43
C SER A 71 -6.58 5.96 -18.85
N LYS A 72 -6.42 4.89 -19.59
CA LYS A 72 -7.54 3.99 -20.00
C LYS A 72 -8.01 3.08 -18.86
N LEU A 73 -7.22 2.94 -17.81
CA LEU A 73 -7.51 2.06 -16.68
C LEU A 73 -8.18 2.86 -15.57
N SER A 74 -9.29 2.36 -15.02
CA SER A 74 -9.86 2.91 -13.79
C SER A 74 -9.04 2.50 -12.57
N ASP A 75 -9.20 3.20 -11.46
CA ASP A 75 -8.56 2.82 -10.21
C ASP A 75 -9.11 1.49 -9.68
N ASP A 76 -10.39 1.21 -9.91
CA ASP A 76 -11.00 -0.08 -9.54
C ASP A 76 -10.45 -1.24 -10.37
N TYR A 77 -10.18 -1.02 -11.66
CA TYR A 77 -9.50 -2.02 -12.47
C TYR A 77 -8.10 -2.33 -11.94
N ILE A 78 -7.33 -1.30 -11.58
CA ILE A 78 -5.99 -1.48 -11.00
C ILE A 78 -6.09 -2.20 -9.66
N ARG A 79 -7.05 -1.83 -8.81
CA ARG A 79 -7.34 -2.50 -7.55
C ARG A 79 -7.59 -3.99 -7.76
N GLY A 80 -8.52 -4.33 -8.62
CA GLY A 80 -8.88 -5.72 -8.90
C GLY A 80 -7.68 -6.56 -9.36
N ILE A 81 -6.86 -6.04 -10.27
CA ILE A 81 -5.66 -6.75 -10.73
C ILE A 81 -4.63 -6.95 -9.62
N VAL A 82 -4.47 -5.98 -8.73
CA VAL A 82 -3.55 -6.08 -7.59
C VAL A 82 -4.07 -7.06 -6.54
N MET A 83 -5.34 -6.96 -6.19
CA MET A 83 -5.93 -7.80 -5.14
C MET A 83 -6.09 -9.25 -5.59
N ASP A 84 -6.61 -9.48 -6.80
CA ASP A 84 -7.08 -10.78 -7.28
C ASP A 84 -6.19 -11.40 -8.36
N GLY A 85 -5.13 -10.69 -8.76
CA GLY A 85 -4.17 -11.14 -9.76
C GLY A 85 -4.60 -10.92 -11.20
N GLY A 86 -3.68 -11.16 -12.13
CA GLY A 86 -3.90 -10.97 -13.56
C GLY A 86 -5.09 -11.74 -14.14
N PRO A 87 -5.30 -13.02 -13.80
CA PRO A 87 -6.42 -13.80 -14.32
C PRO A 87 -7.79 -13.18 -14.03
N SER A 88 -7.98 -12.46 -12.94
CA SER A 88 -9.24 -11.76 -12.60
C SER A 88 -9.66 -10.74 -13.67
N GLN A 89 -8.71 -10.26 -14.45
CA GLN A 89 -8.91 -9.27 -15.50
C GLN A 89 -8.48 -9.81 -16.88
N SER A 90 -8.51 -11.13 -17.07
CA SER A 90 -8.09 -11.81 -18.30
C SER A 90 -6.66 -11.45 -18.73
N LYS A 91 -5.76 -11.31 -17.75
CA LYS A 91 -4.33 -11.05 -17.93
C LYS A 91 -3.49 -12.24 -17.48
N SER A 92 -2.18 -12.12 -17.62
CA SER A 92 -1.24 -13.20 -17.31
C SER A 92 -1.31 -13.66 -15.85
N PRO A 93 -1.27 -14.99 -15.59
CA PRO A 93 -1.15 -15.55 -14.25
C PRO A 93 0.20 -15.22 -13.57
N LEU A 94 1.18 -14.70 -14.31
CA LEU A 94 2.44 -14.24 -13.75
C LEU A 94 2.29 -12.95 -12.91
N MET A 95 1.15 -12.27 -13.01
CA MET A 95 0.76 -11.26 -12.03
C MET A 95 -0.07 -11.93 -10.94
N PRO A 96 0.54 -12.26 -9.79
CA PRO A 96 -0.15 -12.99 -8.71
C PRO A 96 -1.12 -12.09 -7.94
N PRO A 97 -2.09 -12.66 -7.22
CA PRO A 97 -2.94 -11.92 -6.30
C PRO A 97 -2.17 -11.51 -5.03
N TRP A 98 -2.32 -10.26 -4.65
CA TRP A 98 -1.65 -9.67 -3.47
C TRP A 98 -2.60 -9.41 -2.30
N GLY A 99 -3.90 -9.61 -2.46
CA GLY A 99 -4.92 -9.27 -1.47
C GLY A 99 -4.80 -9.96 -0.11
N LYS A 100 -4.03 -11.06 -0.02
CA LYS A 100 -3.71 -11.71 1.25
C LYS A 100 -2.39 -11.23 1.87
N THR A 101 -1.63 -10.42 1.16
CA THR A 101 -0.27 -9.99 1.55
C THR A 101 -0.22 -8.51 1.90
N ILE A 102 -0.96 -7.67 1.16
CA ILE A 102 -1.01 -6.22 1.36
C ILE A 102 -2.43 -5.79 1.72
N SER A 103 -2.54 -4.73 2.52
CA SER A 103 -3.83 -4.21 2.96
C SER A 103 -4.52 -3.36 1.88
N GLU A 104 -5.84 -3.15 2.02
CA GLU A 104 -6.60 -2.21 1.19
C GLU A 104 -6.01 -0.79 1.21
N ALA A 105 -5.50 -0.36 2.36
CA ALA A 105 -4.85 0.95 2.50
C ALA A 105 -3.56 1.02 1.67
N ASP A 106 -2.77 -0.06 1.65
CA ASP A 106 -1.57 -0.15 0.82
C ASP A 106 -1.91 -0.15 -0.66
N VAL A 107 -2.97 -0.85 -1.07
CA VAL A 107 -3.45 -0.84 -2.47
C VAL A 107 -3.87 0.56 -2.90
N ASN A 108 -4.59 1.30 -2.05
CA ASN A 108 -4.93 2.70 -2.31
C ASN A 108 -3.68 3.57 -2.47
N GLY A 109 -2.68 3.35 -1.63
CA GLY A 109 -1.38 4.01 -1.74
C GLY A 109 -0.66 3.65 -3.04
N LEU A 110 -0.65 2.36 -3.42
CA LEU A 110 -0.07 1.88 -4.68
C LEU A 110 -0.72 2.53 -5.90
N ILE A 111 -2.05 2.61 -5.95
CA ILE A 111 -2.77 3.26 -7.06
C ILE A 111 -2.29 4.71 -7.21
N LYS A 112 -2.23 5.47 -6.11
CA LYS A 112 -1.70 6.85 -6.12
C LYS A 112 -0.24 6.91 -6.61
N HIS A 113 0.58 5.96 -6.18
CA HIS A 113 1.97 5.86 -6.61
C HIS A 113 2.07 5.62 -8.12
N LEU A 114 1.30 4.67 -8.67
CA LEU A 114 1.23 4.40 -10.10
C LEU A 114 0.75 5.61 -10.91
N ARG A 115 -0.25 6.35 -10.40
CA ARG A 115 -0.71 7.61 -10.99
C ARG A 115 0.38 8.68 -10.98
N GLY A 116 1.22 8.69 -9.96
CA GLY A 116 2.42 9.54 -9.90
C GLY A 116 3.46 9.18 -10.96
N ILE A 117 3.70 7.88 -11.21
CA ILE A 117 4.62 7.42 -12.25
C ILE A 117 4.15 7.87 -13.64
N CYS A 118 2.89 7.65 -14.00
CA CYS A 118 2.37 8.05 -15.30
C CYS A 118 2.04 9.55 -15.41
N LYS A 119 2.01 10.27 -14.30
CA LYS A 119 1.51 11.66 -14.23
C LYS A 119 0.13 11.80 -14.87
N CYS A 120 -0.75 10.83 -14.66
CA CYS A 120 -2.04 10.72 -15.31
C CYS A 120 -3.16 10.38 -14.32
N LYS A 121 -4.40 10.67 -14.72
CA LYS A 121 -5.61 10.21 -14.04
C LYS A 121 -6.18 9.02 -14.80
N GLY A 122 -6.84 8.10 -14.09
CA GLY A 122 -7.60 7.02 -14.68
C GLY A 122 -8.93 7.52 -15.26
N LYS A 123 -9.53 6.72 -16.14
CA LYS A 123 -10.94 6.95 -16.50
C LYS A 123 -11.83 6.80 -15.26
N ALA A 124 -12.96 7.48 -15.25
CA ALA A 124 -14.00 7.23 -14.26
C ALA A 124 -14.43 5.74 -14.34
N GLY A 125 -14.63 5.12 -13.18
CA GLY A 125 -15.14 3.76 -13.06
C GLY A 125 -16.60 3.68 -13.41
#